data_4b245e813d65868acef42eba75fa8bbd
#
_entry.id   4b245e813d65868acef42eba75fa8bbd
#
_cell.length_a   1.000
_cell.length_b   1.000
_cell.length_c   1.000
_cell.angle_alpha   90.00
_cell.angle_beta   90.00
_cell.angle_gamma   90.00
#
_symmetry.space_group_name_H-M   'P 1'
#
loop_
_entity.id
_entity.type
_entity.pdbx_description
1 polymer ?
#
loop_
_entity_poly.entity_id
_entity_poly.type
_entity_poly.pdbx_seq_one_letter_code
_entity_poly.pdbx_strand_id
1 'polypeptide(L)'
;MKTPSQLNTPSIEDHSGDRESARFLSSGTLAAGVTILLFTLVHADPAVEPPDFCERTAQAALTSCRRAAESDFWVAWGKCDNLADPTARENCRNQASADLNDTWQTCEAQKDARLAACERLGPAPYDPVIDPSNFVARVDNPYFPLTPGTTFVYEGQTAEGFEHDEFAVTHHTRVILGVRCVEVHDTVKTDGQLTEDTLDWFAQDRDGNVWYFGENTHELEDGLITTIDGTFMAGVNGDKPGIIMKAHPAIGDFYRQEFSLNNAEDFAETRSLTQTVHVPTGTFQNCLKSKETTPLETDLLEYKFYAPGVGNILTVDARTGDREELVRIRRE
;
A
#
# COMPACT_ATOMS: atom_id res chain seq x y z
N MET A 1 -38.83 15.55 -5.28
CA MET A 1 -39.29 14.78 -6.43
C MET A 1 -38.73 15.42 -7.70
N LYS A 2 -37.68 14.86 -8.27
CA LYS A 2 -37.22 15.00 -9.66
C LYS A 2 -36.36 13.81 -10.00
N THR A 3 -36.77 13.03 -11.01
CA THR A 3 -36.13 11.81 -11.50
C THR A 3 -34.86 12.11 -12.31
N PRO A 4 -33.82 11.27 -12.32
CA PRO A 4 -32.64 11.44 -13.17
C PRO A 4 -32.90 10.93 -14.59
N SER A 5 -32.46 11.69 -15.56
CA SER A 5 -32.49 11.41 -17.00
C SER A 5 -31.40 10.38 -17.37
N GLN A 6 -31.80 9.45 -18.23
CA GLN A 6 -30.94 8.41 -18.83
C GLN A 6 -29.93 9.03 -19.80
N LEU A 7 -28.68 8.59 -19.70
CA LEU A 7 -27.64 8.84 -20.70
C LEU A 7 -27.56 7.69 -21.69
N ASN A 8 -27.72 7.99 -22.95
CA ASN A 8 -27.61 7.09 -24.10
C ASN A 8 -26.16 6.70 -24.35
N THR A 9 -25.92 5.40 -24.50
CA THR A 9 -24.69 4.83 -25.08
C THR A 9 -24.80 4.75 -26.60
N PRO A 10 -23.76 5.11 -27.37
CA PRO A 10 -23.73 4.85 -28.82
C PRO A 10 -23.25 3.42 -29.11
N SER A 11 -23.99 2.74 -29.96
CA SER A 11 -23.69 1.44 -30.54
C SER A 11 -22.57 1.53 -31.60
N ILE A 12 -21.63 0.61 -31.55
CA ILE A 12 -20.60 0.45 -32.58
C ILE A 12 -21.11 -0.53 -33.61
N GLU A 13 -21.18 -0.09 -34.87
CA GLU A 13 -21.52 -0.89 -36.05
C GLU A 13 -20.30 -1.70 -36.51
N ASP A 14 -20.59 -2.98 -36.78
CA ASP A 14 -19.73 -3.98 -37.34
C ASP A 14 -19.66 -3.84 -38.88
N HIS A 15 -18.49 -3.65 -39.45
CA HIS A 15 -18.28 -3.71 -40.90
C HIS A 15 -17.41 -4.92 -41.25
N SER A 16 -18.09 -6.01 -41.60
CA SER A 16 -17.55 -7.13 -42.39
C SER A 16 -17.49 -6.75 -43.88
N GLY A 17 -16.29 -6.81 -44.48
CA GLY A 17 -16.07 -6.55 -45.88
C GLY A 17 -15.22 -7.61 -46.54
N ASP A 18 -15.76 -8.22 -47.51
CA ASP A 18 -15.53 -9.34 -48.37
C ASP A 18 -14.11 -9.67 -48.86
N ARG A 19 -13.97 -10.99 -49.09
CA ARG A 19 -12.87 -11.65 -49.80
C ARG A 19 -13.05 -11.50 -51.31
N GLU A 20 -11.98 -11.20 -52.01
CA GLU A 20 -11.87 -11.51 -53.44
C GLU A 20 -10.65 -12.38 -53.75
N SER A 21 -10.95 -13.51 -54.35
CA SER A 21 -10.00 -14.51 -54.87
C SER A 21 -9.61 -14.17 -56.31
N ALA A 22 -8.34 -14.05 -56.60
CA ALA A 22 -7.87 -14.05 -57.99
C ALA A 22 -6.94 -15.24 -58.24
N ARG A 23 -7.41 -16.20 -59.08
CA ARG A 23 -6.60 -17.22 -59.71
C ARG A 23 -5.95 -16.64 -60.95
N PHE A 24 -4.65 -16.88 -61.15
CA PHE A 24 -4.07 -16.84 -62.50
C PHE A 24 -3.14 -18.03 -62.74
N LEU A 25 -3.25 -18.48 -63.99
CA LEU A 25 -2.72 -19.72 -64.56
C LEU A 25 -1.23 -19.66 -64.89
N SER A 26 -0.67 -20.85 -64.96
CA SER A 26 0.68 -21.26 -65.33
C SER A 26 1.12 -20.81 -66.72
N SER A 27 2.40 -20.50 -66.89
CA SER A 27 3.19 -20.86 -68.11
C SER A 27 4.65 -21.01 -67.70
N GLY A 28 5.16 -22.18 -67.94
CA GLY A 28 6.54 -22.55 -67.65
C GLY A 28 7.52 -22.01 -68.69
N THR A 29 8.73 -21.72 -68.27
CA THR A 29 9.95 -21.72 -69.11
C THR A 29 11.13 -22.09 -68.19
N LEU A 30 11.84 -23.16 -68.59
CA LEU A 30 13.14 -23.54 -68.00
C LEU A 30 14.21 -22.53 -68.40
N ALA A 31 14.99 -22.07 -67.44
CA ALA A 31 16.30 -21.51 -67.69
C ALA A 31 17.23 -21.82 -66.51
N ALA A 32 18.45 -22.16 -66.83
CA ALA A 32 19.50 -22.77 -66.03
C ALA A 32 19.93 -21.93 -64.81
N GLY A 33 20.40 -22.65 -63.81
CA GLY A 33 20.73 -22.16 -62.49
C GLY A 33 21.89 -21.19 -62.36
N VAL A 34 21.69 -20.28 -61.48
CA VAL A 34 22.71 -19.67 -60.62
C VAL A 34 22.12 -19.67 -59.19
N THR A 35 22.66 -20.52 -58.32
CA THR A 35 22.27 -20.57 -56.91
C THR A 35 22.90 -19.38 -56.20
N ILE A 36 22.19 -18.27 -56.11
CA ILE A 36 22.53 -17.18 -55.20
C ILE A 36 21.96 -17.56 -53.83
N LEU A 37 22.85 -17.96 -52.90
CA LEU A 37 22.49 -18.07 -51.49
C LEU A 37 22.19 -16.65 -51.00
N LEU A 38 20.91 -16.27 -51.00
CA LEU A 38 20.42 -15.12 -50.23
C LEU A 38 20.42 -15.53 -48.74
N PHE A 39 21.44 -15.09 -48.01
CA PHE A 39 21.34 -15.01 -46.55
C PHE A 39 20.26 -13.97 -46.22
N THR A 40 19.06 -14.43 -46.00
CA THR A 40 18.05 -13.59 -45.32
C THR A 40 18.54 -13.37 -43.91
N LEU A 41 19.08 -12.16 -43.64
CA LEU A 41 19.22 -11.65 -42.31
C LEU A 41 17.80 -11.61 -41.71
N VAL A 42 17.47 -12.61 -40.90
CA VAL A 42 16.31 -12.53 -40.00
C VAL A 42 16.65 -11.42 -39.03
N HIS A 43 16.16 -10.23 -39.31
CA HIS A 43 16.08 -9.20 -38.27
C HIS A 43 15.10 -9.76 -37.25
N ALA A 44 15.60 -10.22 -36.10
CA ALA A 44 14.76 -10.41 -34.94
C ALA A 44 14.16 -9.04 -34.63
N ASP A 45 12.84 -8.91 -34.74
CA ASP A 45 12.16 -7.73 -34.22
C ASP A 45 12.63 -7.56 -32.76
N PRO A 46 13.01 -6.34 -32.35
CA PRO A 46 13.33 -6.09 -30.94
C PRO A 46 12.14 -6.58 -30.14
N ALA A 47 12.38 -7.55 -29.26
CA ALA A 47 11.33 -8.06 -28.37
C ALA A 47 10.73 -6.84 -27.67
N VAL A 48 9.45 -6.59 -27.89
CA VAL A 48 8.72 -5.54 -27.14
C VAL A 48 8.82 -5.95 -25.68
N GLU A 49 9.57 -5.19 -24.90
CA GLU A 49 9.65 -5.45 -23.47
C GLU A 49 8.23 -5.43 -22.88
N PRO A 50 7.90 -6.40 -22.01
CA PRO A 50 6.59 -6.42 -21.39
C PRO A 50 6.40 -5.08 -20.64
N PRO A 51 5.18 -4.53 -20.62
CA PRO A 51 4.93 -3.26 -19.96
C PRO A 51 5.26 -3.37 -18.47
N ASP A 52 6.03 -2.43 -17.95
CA ASP A 52 6.27 -2.30 -16.52
C ASP A 52 5.03 -1.71 -15.84
N PHE A 53 4.25 -2.59 -15.22
CA PHE A 53 3.02 -2.19 -14.52
C PHE A 53 3.32 -1.45 -13.22
N CYS A 54 4.42 -1.79 -12.54
CA CYS A 54 4.82 -1.13 -11.31
C CYS A 54 5.19 0.32 -11.57
N GLU A 55 6.05 0.57 -12.57
CA GLU A 55 6.45 1.93 -12.97
C GLU A 55 5.23 2.76 -13.45
N ARG A 56 4.34 2.16 -14.24
CA ARG A 56 3.12 2.83 -14.69
C ARG A 56 2.20 3.22 -13.55
N THR A 57 2.12 2.38 -12.51
CA THR A 57 1.36 2.67 -11.29
C THR A 57 1.99 3.82 -10.52
N ALA A 58 3.32 3.85 -10.36
CA ALA A 58 4.04 4.95 -9.73
C ALA A 58 3.84 6.27 -10.49
N GLN A 59 3.83 6.24 -11.83
CA GLN A 59 3.58 7.42 -12.66
C GLN A 59 2.13 7.91 -12.56
N ALA A 60 1.16 7.00 -12.42
CA ALA A 60 -0.24 7.36 -12.20
C ALA A 60 -0.44 8.01 -10.82
N ALA A 61 0.22 7.47 -9.79
CA ALA A 61 0.22 8.04 -8.44
C ALA A 61 0.80 9.47 -8.42
N LEU A 62 1.94 9.70 -9.08
CA LEU A 62 2.51 11.03 -9.24
C LEU A 62 1.51 12.00 -9.90
N THR A 63 0.86 11.55 -10.97
CA THR A 63 -0.10 12.38 -11.69
C THR A 63 -1.28 12.75 -10.79
N SER A 64 -1.79 11.81 -10.04
CA SER A 64 -2.88 12.02 -9.06
C SER A 64 -2.46 13.01 -7.97
N CYS A 65 -1.30 12.78 -7.34
CA CYS A 65 -0.75 13.64 -6.29
C CYS A 65 -0.63 15.10 -6.76
N ARG A 66 -0.04 15.32 -7.94
CA ARG A 66 0.11 16.68 -8.50
C ARG A 66 -1.22 17.35 -8.78
N ARG A 67 -2.24 16.59 -9.26
CA ARG A 67 -3.57 17.14 -9.51
C ARG A 67 -4.32 17.49 -8.23
N ALA A 68 -4.16 16.70 -7.18
CA ALA A 68 -4.67 17.05 -5.85
C ALA A 68 -4.03 18.33 -5.33
N ALA A 69 -2.70 18.46 -5.39
CA ALA A 69 -1.97 19.67 -5.01
C ALA A 69 -2.43 20.92 -5.80
N GLU A 70 -2.66 20.78 -7.12
CA GLU A 70 -3.23 21.87 -7.94
C GLU A 70 -4.65 22.26 -7.48
N SER A 71 -5.47 21.30 -7.10
CA SER A 71 -6.81 21.54 -6.57
C SER A 71 -6.77 22.33 -5.26
N ASP A 72 -5.92 21.91 -4.34
CA ASP A 72 -5.75 22.55 -3.04
C ASP A 72 -5.18 23.97 -3.16
N PHE A 73 -4.23 24.17 -4.08
CA PHE A 73 -3.70 25.48 -4.41
C PHE A 73 -4.82 26.45 -4.84
N TRP A 74 -5.73 26.02 -5.73
CA TRP A 74 -6.82 26.90 -6.19
C TRP A 74 -7.83 27.19 -5.10
N VAL A 75 -8.06 26.25 -4.17
CA VAL A 75 -8.90 26.50 -2.99
C VAL A 75 -8.23 27.51 -2.06
N ALA A 76 -6.93 27.36 -1.78
CA ALA A 76 -6.17 28.31 -0.98
C ALA A 76 -6.13 29.69 -1.63
N TRP A 77 -5.89 29.77 -2.93
CA TRP A 77 -5.90 31.02 -3.70
C TRP A 77 -7.26 31.74 -3.58
N GLY A 78 -8.37 31.01 -3.74
CA GLY A 78 -9.71 31.57 -3.58
C GLY A 78 -9.97 32.09 -2.18
N LYS A 79 -9.45 31.40 -1.14
CA LYS A 79 -9.48 31.91 0.25
C LYS A 79 -8.70 33.21 0.41
N CYS A 80 -7.51 33.30 -0.21
CA CYS A 80 -6.69 34.52 -0.20
C CYS A 80 -7.44 35.71 -0.84
N ASP A 81 -8.18 35.50 -1.91
CA ASP A 81 -8.92 36.54 -2.60
C ASP A 81 -10.04 37.18 -1.74
N ASN A 82 -10.48 36.50 -0.69
CA ASN A 82 -11.44 37.02 0.26
C ASN A 82 -10.82 37.85 1.41
N LEU A 83 -9.50 38.05 1.40
CA LEU A 83 -8.84 38.95 2.37
C LEU A 83 -9.00 40.40 1.92
N ALA A 84 -9.48 41.27 2.82
CA ALA A 84 -9.68 42.69 2.51
C ALA A 84 -8.37 43.45 2.39
N ASP A 85 -7.39 43.14 3.27
CA ASP A 85 -6.07 43.78 3.27
C ASP A 85 -5.23 43.32 2.09
N PRO A 86 -4.71 44.25 1.24
CA PRO A 86 -3.92 43.88 0.06
C PRO A 86 -2.61 43.16 0.39
N THR A 87 -1.95 43.54 1.48
CA THR A 87 -0.66 42.95 1.89
C THR A 87 -0.88 41.53 2.40
N ALA A 88 -1.90 41.33 3.26
CA ALA A 88 -2.30 40.01 3.71
C ALA A 88 -2.68 39.08 2.55
N ARG A 89 -3.40 39.60 1.54
CA ARG A 89 -3.77 38.86 0.33
C ARG A 89 -2.55 38.44 -0.48
N GLU A 90 -1.59 39.33 -0.68
CA GLU A 90 -0.34 39.03 -1.39
C GLU A 90 0.49 37.97 -0.66
N ASN A 91 0.66 38.13 0.66
CA ASN A 91 1.37 37.14 1.50
C ASN A 91 0.70 35.76 1.45
N CYS A 92 -0.63 35.71 1.55
CA CYS A 92 -1.40 34.49 1.45
C CYS A 92 -1.22 33.78 0.08
N ARG A 93 -1.24 34.52 -1.03
CA ARG A 93 -0.99 33.94 -2.37
C ARG A 93 0.44 33.45 -2.53
N ASN A 94 1.42 34.15 -1.97
CA ASN A 94 2.83 33.73 -1.97
C ASN A 94 2.98 32.42 -1.18
N GLN A 95 2.32 32.31 -0.03
CA GLN A 95 2.30 31.06 0.75
C GLN A 95 1.66 29.92 -0.04
N ALA A 96 0.47 30.10 -0.61
CA ALA A 96 -0.18 29.07 -1.43
C ALA A 96 0.71 28.60 -2.60
N SER A 97 1.50 29.52 -3.19
CA SER A 97 2.43 29.14 -4.25
C SER A 97 3.64 28.37 -3.73
N ALA A 98 4.13 28.68 -2.54
CA ALA A 98 5.19 27.93 -1.87
C ALA A 98 4.70 26.52 -1.52
N ASP A 99 3.54 26.42 -0.89
CA ASP A 99 2.92 25.13 -0.50
C ASP A 99 2.72 24.20 -1.70
N LEU A 100 2.27 24.74 -2.86
CA LEU A 100 2.14 23.96 -4.09
C LEU A 100 3.50 23.39 -4.54
N ASN A 101 4.56 24.20 -4.51
CA ASN A 101 5.89 23.76 -4.91
C ASN A 101 6.44 22.68 -3.97
N ASP A 102 6.24 22.84 -2.67
CA ASP A 102 6.68 21.88 -1.66
C ASP A 102 5.92 20.56 -1.80
N THR A 103 4.59 20.61 -2.01
CA THR A 103 3.78 19.43 -2.29
C THR A 103 4.21 18.71 -3.58
N TRP A 104 4.57 19.46 -4.63
CA TRP A 104 5.09 18.82 -5.85
C TRP A 104 6.43 18.11 -5.63
N GLN A 105 7.32 18.65 -4.78
CA GLN A 105 8.56 17.96 -4.41
C GLN A 105 8.25 16.68 -3.64
N THR A 106 7.30 16.71 -2.72
CA THR A 106 6.81 15.51 -2.01
C THR A 106 6.26 14.47 -2.99
N CYS A 107 5.43 14.86 -3.97
CA CYS A 107 4.92 13.95 -4.99
C CYS A 107 6.03 13.27 -5.81
N GLU A 108 7.11 14.00 -6.15
CA GLU A 108 8.27 13.41 -6.83
C GLU A 108 9.03 12.43 -5.93
N ALA A 109 9.27 12.80 -4.67
CA ALA A 109 9.92 11.91 -3.71
C ALA A 109 9.12 10.61 -3.50
N GLN A 110 7.81 10.71 -3.38
CA GLN A 110 6.91 9.55 -3.30
C GLN A 110 6.97 8.67 -4.55
N LYS A 111 7.03 9.27 -5.75
CA LYS A 111 7.23 8.50 -6.99
C LYS A 111 8.56 7.76 -6.96
N ASP A 112 9.65 8.44 -6.58
CA ASP A 112 10.97 7.84 -6.55
C ASP A 112 11.06 6.69 -5.53
N ALA A 113 10.38 6.80 -4.38
CA ALA A 113 10.25 5.72 -3.40
C ALA A 113 9.47 4.51 -3.99
N ARG A 114 8.39 4.74 -4.76
CA ARG A 114 7.68 3.68 -5.47
C ARG A 114 8.55 3.01 -6.52
N LEU A 115 9.34 3.76 -7.29
CA LEU A 115 10.26 3.20 -8.28
C LEU A 115 11.33 2.33 -7.62
N ALA A 116 11.89 2.75 -6.49
CA ALA A 116 12.83 1.94 -5.70
C ALA A 116 12.18 0.65 -5.19
N ALA A 117 10.90 0.68 -4.80
CA ALA A 117 10.16 -0.54 -4.48
C ALA A 117 9.93 -1.44 -5.71
N CYS A 118 9.65 -0.86 -6.90
CA CYS A 118 9.47 -1.60 -8.15
C CYS A 118 10.73 -2.37 -8.56
N GLU A 119 11.93 -1.83 -8.34
CA GLU A 119 13.18 -2.55 -8.59
C GLU A 119 13.28 -3.87 -7.81
N ARG A 120 12.63 -3.95 -6.65
CA ARG A 120 12.63 -5.14 -5.78
C ARG A 120 11.44 -6.06 -6.03
N LEU A 121 10.28 -5.50 -6.35
CA LEU A 121 9.02 -6.24 -6.59
C LEU A 121 8.92 -6.78 -8.02
N GLY A 122 9.63 -6.15 -8.97
CA GLY A 122 9.57 -6.46 -10.39
C GLY A 122 8.42 -5.77 -11.13
N PRO A 123 8.36 -5.94 -12.47
CA PRO A 123 7.48 -5.19 -13.35
C PRO A 123 6.03 -5.69 -13.41
N ALA A 124 5.73 -6.83 -12.76
CA ALA A 124 4.41 -7.45 -12.83
C ALA A 124 3.33 -6.61 -12.12
N PRO A 125 2.06 -6.70 -12.53
CA PRO A 125 0.98 -6.06 -11.79
C PRO A 125 0.86 -6.71 -10.40
N TYR A 126 0.56 -5.89 -9.39
CA TYR A 126 0.19 -6.40 -8.08
C TYR A 126 -1.30 -6.77 -8.09
N ASP A 127 -1.57 -8.04 -8.31
CA ASP A 127 -2.95 -8.57 -8.38
C ASP A 127 -3.05 -9.94 -7.72
N PRO A 128 -2.97 -10.00 -6.37
CA PRO A 128 -3.02 -11.27 -5.64
C PRO A 128 -4.35 -11.97 -5.83
N VAL A 129 -4.31 -13.25 -6.16
CA VAL A 129 -5.51 -14.08 -6.29
C VAL A 129 -5.96 -14.51 -4.89
N ILE A 130 -7.12 -14.04 -4.46
CA ILE A 130 -7.70 -14.39 -3.17
C ILE A 130 -8.73 -15.51 -3.38
N ASP A 131 -8.34 -16.74 -3.03
CA ASP A 131 -9.26 -17.89 -2.95
C ASP A 131 -9.66 -18.08 -1.47
N PRO A 132 -10.94 -17.83 -1.09
CA PRO A 132 -11.38 -17.99 0.29
C PRO A 132 -11.16 -19.40 0.85
N SER A 133 -11.13 -20.43 0.00
CA SER A 133 -10.89 -21.82 0.43
C SER A 133 -9.44 -22.04 0.90
N ASN A 134 -8.53 -21.13 0.56
CA ASN A 134 -7.11 -21.17 0.98
C ASN A 134 -6.87 -20.54 2.36
N PHE A 135 -7.90 -20.00 3.02
CA PHE A 135 -7.74 -19.36 4.32
C PHE A 135 -8.24 -20.24 5.46
N VAL A 136 -7.65 -20.05 6.66
CA VAL A 136 -8.00 -20.77 7.88
C VAL A 136 -8.74 -19.87 8.86
N ALA A 137 -9.43 -20.48 9.84
CA ALA A 137 -10.33 -19.74 10.74
C ALA A 137 -9.60 -18.93 11.84
N ARG A 138 -8.30 -19.14 12.01
CA ARG A 138 -7.51 -18.51 13.07
C ARG A 138 -6.18 -18.02 12.51
N VAL A 139 -5.61 -17.02 13.17
CA VAL A 139 -4.28 -16.49 12.88
C VAL A 139 -3.36 -16.97 13.99
N ASP A 140 -2.51 -17.98 13.70
CA ASP A 140 -1.58 -18.60 14.65
C ASP A 140 -0.12 -18.60 14.13
N ASN A 141 0.20 -17.72 13.18
CA ASN A 141 1.56 -17.49 12.72
C ASN A 141 2.46 -17.18 13.93
N PRO A 142 3.65 -17.80 14.04
CA PRO A 142 4.53 -17.62 15.21
C PRO A 142 4.92 -16.17 15.50
N TYR A 143 5.06 -15.33 14.48
CA TYR A 143 5.47 -13.93 14.63
C TYR A 143 4.30 -12.95 14.62
N PHE A 144 3.08 -13.41 14.33
CA PHE A 144 1.89 -12.56 14.32
C PHE A 144 0.64 -13.34 14.76
N PRO A 145 0.61 -13.86 16.01
CA PRO A 145 -0.54 -14.62 16.50
C PRO A 145 -1.65 -13.67 16.95
N LEU A 146 -2.86 -13.85 16.42
CA LEU A 146 -4.06 -13.09 16.82
C LEU A 146 -5.05 -14.02 17.52
N THR A 147 -4.88 -14.19 18.83
CA THR A 147 -5.82 -14.97 19.66
C THR A 147 -6.92 -14.05 20.18
N PRO A 148 -8.20 -14.25 19.83
CA PRO A 148 -9.30 -13.43 20.33
C PRO A 148 -9.31 -13.32 21.86
N GLY A 149 -9.61 -12.13 22.39
CA GLY A 149 -9.55 -11.80 23.80
C GLY A 149 -8.15 -11.46 24.31
N THR A 150 -7.15 -11.34 23.43
CA THR A 150 -5.81 -10.87 23.80
C THR A 150 -5.69 -9.39 23.47
N THR A 151 -5.22 -8.58 24.43
CA THR A 151 -4.84 -7.19 24.21
C THR A 151 -3.35 -7.04 24.48
N PHE A 152 -2.62 -6.52 23.53
CA PHE A 152 -1.24 -6.08 23.67
C PHE A 152 -1.26 -4.58 23.99
N VAL A 153 -0.47 -4.17 24.97
CA VAL A 153 -0.37 -2.77 25.39
C VAL A 153 1.05 -2.31 25.15
N TYR A 154 1.19 -1.27 24.35
CA TYR A 154 2.46 -0.65 24.07
C TYR A 154 2.53 0.74 24.67
N GLU A 155 3.73 1.19 25.01
CA GLU A 155 3.98 2.54 25.51
C GLU A 155 5.29 3.07 24.93
N GLY A 156 5.30 4.36 24.62
CA GLY A 156 6.45 5.04 24.06
C GLY A 156 6.46 6.53 24.41
N GLN A 157 7.63 7.14 24.28
CA GLN A 157 7.75 8.59 24.33
C GLN A 157 8.21 9.07 22.97
N THR A 158 7.39 9.91 22.34
CA THR A 158 7.68 10.50 21.04
C THR A 158 7.84 12.02 21.16
N ALA A 159 8.11 12.69 20.03
CA ALA A 159 8.14 14.15 19.99
C ALA A 159 6.75 14.77 20.24
N GLU A 160 5.68 14.03 20.00
CA GLU A 160 4.29 14.47 20.14
C GLU A 160 3.73 14.29 21.54
N GLY A 161 4.34 13.40 22.35
CA GLY A 161 3.91 13.12 23.72
C GLY A 161 4.17 11.70 24.17
N PHE A 162 3.59 11.33 25.31
CA PHE A 162 3.58 9.94 25.78
C PHE A 162 2.46 9.17 25.10
N GLU A 163 2.84 8.14 24.34
CA GLU A 163 1.90 7.26 23.63
C GLU A 163 1.57 6.03 24.46
N HIS A 164 0.31 5.65 24.42
CA HIS A 164 -0.27 4.45 24.98
C HIS A 164 -1.19 3.82 23.95
N ASP A 165 -0.76 2.68 23.41
CA ASP A 165 -1.47 1.93 22.40
C ASP A 165 -2.02 0.62 22.96
N GLU A 166 -3.27 0.30 22.61
CA GLU A 166 -3.95 -0.95 22.95
C GLU A 166 -4.39 -1.67 21.67
N PHE A 167 -3.61 -2.62 21.20
CA PHE A 167 -3.90 -3.52 20.10
C PHE A 167 -4.71 -4.72 20.61
N ALA A 168 -6.04 -4.63 20.51
CA ALA A 168 -6.98 -5.62 21.08
C ALA A 168 -7.55 -6.56 20.02
N VAL A 169 -7.19 -7.84 20.08
CA VAL A 169 -7.77 -8.88 19.21
C VAL A 169 -9.19 -9.16 19.68
N THR A 170 -10.20 -8.71 18.95
CA THR A 170 -11.62 -8.84 19.32
C THR A 170 -12.14 -10.26 19.06
N HIS A 171 -13.36 -10.54 19.54
CA HIS A 171 -14.09 -11.75 19.17
C HIS A 171 -14.89 -11.58 17.87
N HIS A 172 -14.86 -10.41 17.26
CA HIS A 172 -15.55 -10.12 16.03
C HIS A 172 -14.77 -10.61 14.81
N THR A 173 -15.47 -10.80 13.74
CA THR A 173 -14.89 -11.13 12.44
C THR A 173 -15.64 -10.41 11.34
N ARG A 174 -14.94 -10.09 10.26
CA ARG A 174 -15.51 -9.48 9.04
C ARG A 174 -15.25 -10.38 7.84
N VAL A 175 -16.20 -10.47 6.93
CA VAL A 175 -15.99 -11.18 5.66
C VAL A 175 -15.58 -10.16 4.58
N ILE A 176 -14.37 -10.29 4.04
CA ILE A 176 -13.82 -9.43 2.98
C ILE A 176 -13.35 -10.34 1.84
N LEU A 177 -13.77 -10.07 0.61
CA LEU A 177 -13.53 -10.93 -0.56
C LEU A 177 -13.88 -12.42 -0.33
N GLY A 178 -14.90 -12.69 0.53
CA GLY A 178 -15.29 -14.04 0.89
C GLY A 178 -14.42 -14.71 1.98
N VAL A 179 -13.33 -14.08 2.41
CA VAL A 179 -12.44 -14.53 3.48
C VAL A 179 -12.95 -14.01 4.82
N ARG A 180 -12.99 -14.89 5.84
CA ARG A 180 -13.30 -14.50 7.22
C ARG A 180 -12.05 -13.95 7.88
N CYS A 181 -12.01 -12.65 8.12
CA CYS A 181 -10.92 -11.94 8.77
C CYS A 181 -11.17 -11.82 10.27
N VAL A 182 -10.13 -11.96 11.07
CA VAL A 182 -10.08 -11.60 12.49
C VAL A 182 -10.03 -10.09 12.57
N GLU A 183 -10.80 -9.52 13.51
CA GLU A 183 -10.81 -8.08 13.76
C GLU A 183 -9.91 -7.74 14.95
N VAL A 184 -9.11 -6.72 14.78
CA VAL A 184 -8.36 -6.07 15.84
C VAL A 184 -8.93 -4.67 16.02
N HIS A 185 -9.05 -4.22 17.25
CA HIS A 185 -9.35 -2.84 17.61
C HIS A 185 -8.09 -2.22 18.17
N ASP A 186 -7.53 -1.31 17.43
CA ASP A 186 -6.31 -0.58 17.77
C ASP A 186 -6.66 0.84 18.20
N THR A 187 -6.13 1.27 19.36
CA THR A 187 -6.42 2.60 19.91
C THR A 187 -5.19 3.24 20.48
N VAL A 188 -4.80 4.39 19.92
CA VAL A 188 -3.66 5.17 20.37
C VAL A 188 -4.13 6.39 21.17
N LYS A 189 -3.46 6.64 22.29
CA LYS A 189 -3.64 7.84 23.10
C LYS A 189 -2.31 8.55 23.27
N THR A 190 -2.27 9.82 22.94
CA THR A 190 -1.11 10.70 23.19
C THR A 190 -1.42 11.62 24.37
N ASP A 191 -0.58 11.57 25.42
CA ASP A 191 -0.80 12.28 26.70
C ASP A 191 -2.19 12.04 27.32
N GLY A 192 -2.75 10.83 27.07
CA GLY A 192 -4.06 10.41 27.59
C GLY A 192 -5.26 10.86 26.75
N GLN A 193 -5.07 11.60 25.67
CA GLN A 193 -6.10 11.94 24.70
C GLN A 193 -6.13 10.87 23.59
N LEU A 194 -7.32 10.40 23.21
CA LEU A 194 -7.46 9.49 22.08
C LEU A 194 -7.09 10.23 20.78
N THR A 195 -6.06 9.74 20.11
CA THR A 195 -5.55 10.30 18.85
C THR A 195 -5.81 9.41 17.66
N GLU A 196 -5.95 8.07 17.87
CA GLU A 196 -6.32 7.14 16.82
C GLU A 196 -7.30 6.07 17.36
N ASP A 197 -8.26 5.69 16.49
CA ASP A 197 -9.24 4.63 16.70
C ASP A 197 -9.42 3.85 15.40
N THR A 198 -8.80 2.66 15.33
CA THR A 198 -8.71 1.86 14.11
C THR A 198 -9.28 0.47 14.30
N LEU A 199 -9.98 -0.04 13.28
CA LEU A 199 -10.38 -1.44 13.16
C LEU A 199 -9.62 -2.07 12.00
N ASP A 200 -8.84 -3.09 12.30
CA ASP A 200 -8.03 -3.85 11.35
C ASP A 200 -8.60 -5.22 11.08
N TRP A 201 -8.40 -5.75 9.87
CA TRP A 201 -8.88 -7.08 9.49
C TRP A 201 -7.77 -7.94 8.89
N PHE A 202 -7.42 -9.02 9.60
CA PHE A 202 -6.38 -9.96 9.23
C PHE A 202 -6.93 -11.36 8.98
N ALA A 203 -6.30 -12.10 8.07
CA ALA A 203 -6.59 -13.52 7.88
C ALA A 203 -5.31 -14.29 7.56
N GLN A 204 -5.26 -15.57 7.93
CA GLN A 204 -4.12 -16.44 7.65
C GLN A 204 -4.48 -17.43 6.54
N ASP A 205 -3.58 -17.56 5.56
CA ASP A 205 -3.71 -18.60 4.55
C ASP A 205 -3.23 -19.98 5.09
N ARG A 206 -3.45 -21.04 4.30
CA ARG A 206 -3.06 -22.41 4.68
C ARG A 206 -1.56 -22.63 4.74
N ASP A 207 -0.78 -21.78 4.03
CA ASP A 207 0.67 -21.81 4.09
C ASP A 207 1.20 -21.14 5.34
N GLY A 208 0.35 -20.36 6.05
CA GLY A 208 0.66 -19.67 7.30
C GLY A 208 1.03 -18.19 7.13
N ASN A 209 0.91 -17.61 5.92
CA ASN A 209 1.08 -16.17 5.75
C ASN A 209 -0.12 -15.45 6.35
N VAL A 210 0.13 -14.35 7.06
CA VAL A 210 -0.92 -13.46 7.55
C VAL A 210 -1.09 -12.32 6.56
N TRP A 211 -2.33 -12.15 6.11
CA TRP A 211 -2.75 -11.15 5.16
C TRP A 211 -3.48 -10.03 5.85
N TYR A 212 -3.23 -8.80 5.43
CA TYR A 212 -3.95 -7.60 5.85
C TYR A 212 -5.00 -7.27 4.80
N PHE A 213 -6.28 -7.31 5.18
CA PHE A 213 -7.41 -7.16 4.27
C PHE A 213 -8.02 -5.76 4.30
N GLY A 214 -7.64 -4.94 5.24
CA GLY A 214 -8.12 -3.59 5.34
C GLY A 214 -8.14 -3.05 6.76
N GLU A 215 -8.36 -1.76 6.83
CA GLU A 215 -8.53 -1.00 8.06
C GLU A 215 -9.63 0.05 7.92
N ASN A 216 -10.13 0.50 9.06
CA ASN A 216 -11.00 1.65 9.17
C ASN A 216 -10.46 2.55 10.27
N THR A 217 -9.62 3.49 9.85
CA THR A 217 -8.86 4.39 10.71
C THR A 217 -9.58 5.71 10.91
N HIS A 218 -9.56 6.20 12.12
CA HIS A 218 -10.01 7.54 12.49
C HIS A 218 -8.90 8.20 13.30
N GLU A 219 -8.29 9.24 12.76
CA GLU A 219 -7.46 10.13 13.57
C GLU A 219 -8.32 11.19 14.25
N LEU A 220 -7.99 11.52 15.48
CA LEU A 220 -8.79 12.41 16.30
C LEU A 220 -7.92 13.54 16.90
N GLU A 221 -8.48 14.74 16.88
CA GLU A 221 -7.97 15.91 17.62
C GLU A 221 -9.13 16.52 18.44
N ASP A 222 -8.92 16.72 19.72
CA ASP A 222 -9.95 17.24 20.66
C ASP A 222 -11.28 16.43 20.63
N GLY A 223 -11.19 15.11 20.36
CA GLY A 223 -12.33 14.20 20.27
C GLY A 223 -13.15 14.32 18.98
N LEU A 224 -12.64 15.02 17.98
CA LEU A 224 -13.24 15.13 16.65
C LEU A 224 -12.38 14.36 15.65
N ILE A 225 -13.01 13.62 14.73
CA ILE A 225 -12.31 12.96 13.63
C ILE A 225 -11.78 14.05 12.68
N THR A 226 -10.48 14.08 12.49
CA THR A 226 -9.78 15.03 11.62
C THR A 226 -9.47 14.44 10.25
N THR A 227 -9.14 13.15 10.17
CA THR A 227 -8.92 12.41 8.93
C THR A 227 -9.30 10.94 9.09
N ILE A 228 -9.49 10.30 7.95
CA ILE A 228 -9.67 8.85 7.78
C ILE A 228 -8.61 8.30 6.82
N ASP A 229 -7.51 9.03 6.64
CA ASP A 229 -6.40 8.59 5.79
C ASP A 229 -5.85 7.25 6.29
N GLY A 230 -5.39 6.41 5.38
CA GLY A 230 -5.08 5.02 5.69
C GLY A 230 -6.25 4.05 5.48
N THR A 231 -7.48 4.47 5.77
CA THR A 231 -8.67 3.59 5.62
C THR A 231 -8.72 2.96 4.23
N PHE A 232 -8.67 1.63 4.18
CA PHE A 232 -8.82 0.87 2.94
C PHE A 232 -9.54 -0.46 3.18
N MET A 233 -10.05 -1.05 2.11
CA MET A 233 -10.64 -2.39 2.17
C MET A 233 -10.40 -3.15 0.86
N ALA A 234 -9.77 -4.29 0.96
CA ALA A 234 -9.50 -5.15 -0.18
C ALA A 234 -10.76 -5.45 -0.99
N GLY A 235 -10.69 -5.23 -2.31
CA GLY A 235 -11.81 -5.40 -3.24
C GLY A 235 -12.74 -4.19 -3.37
N VAL A 236 -12.51 -3.11 -2.62
CA VAL A 236 -13.23 -1.84 -2.75
C VAL A 236 -12.32 -0.84 -3.48
N ASN A 237 -12.84 -0.08 -4.41
CA ASN A 237 -12.10 0.95 -5.18
C ASN A 237 -10.82 0.49 -5.89
N GLY A 238 -10.58 -0.81 -5.99
CA GLY A 238 -9.35 -1.38 -6.56
C GLY A 238 -8.27 -1.70 -5.53
N ASP A 239 -8.53 -1.48 -4.25
CA ASP A 239 -7.63 -1.81 -3.16
C ASP A 239 -7.40 -3.31 -3.04
N LYS A 240 -6.22 -3.69 -2.59
CA LYS A 240 -5.78 -5.08 -2.52
C LYS A 240 -5.17 -5.40 -1.17
N PRO A 241 -5.37 -6.64 -0.68
CA PRO A 241 -4.72 -7.06 0.55
C PRO A 241 -3.22 -7.25 0.31
N GLY A 242 -2.44 -7.11 1.37
CA GLY A 242 -1.02 -7.44 1.38
C GLY A 242 -0.68 -8.47 2.46
N ILE A 243 0.58 -8.82 2.56
CA ILE A 243 1.07 -9.75 3.58
C ILE A 243 1.68 -8.95 4.73
N ILE A 244 1.07 -9.02 5.92
CA ILE A 244 1.65 -8.39 7.11
C ILE A 244 2.78 -9.24 7.69
N MET A 245 2.66 -10.59 7.62
CA MET A 245 3.69 -11.50 8.10
C MET A 245 3.75 -12.76 7.25
N LYS A 246 4.96 -13.09 6.76
CA LYS A 246 5.19 -14.32 6.00
C LYS A 246 5.17 -15.56 6.89
N ALA A 247 4.74 -16.69 6.34
CA ALA A 247 4.77 -18.00 7.00
C ALA A 247 6.20 -18.46 7.30
N HIS A 248 7.10 -18.24 6.35
CA HIS A 248 8.50 -18.63 6.39
C HIS A 248 9.38 -17.44 6.00
N PRO A 249 9.52 -16.44 6.90
CA PRO A 249 10.30 -15.25 6.59
C PRO A 249 11.77 -15.60 6.36
N ALA A 250 12.37 -15.01 5.31
CA ALA A 250 13.78 -15.12 5.01
C ALA A 250 14.41 -13.72 4.95
N ILE A 251 15.68 -13.63 5.36
CA ILE A 251 16.41 -12.35 5.30
C ILE A 251 16.45 -11.86 3.85
N GLY A 252 16.06 -10.60 3.63
CA GLY A 252 15.97 -9.98 2.31
C GLY A 252 14.59 -10.11 1.64
N ASP A 253 13.65 -10.86 2.21
CA ASP A 253 12.27 -10.82 1.77
C ASP A 253 11.75 -9.38 1.78
N PHE A 254 11.18 -8.95 0.66
CA PHE A 254 10.56 -7.63 0.50
C PHE A 254 9.18 -7.80 -0.09
N TYR A 255 8.16 -7.22 0.54
CA TYR A 255 6.77 -7.43 0.15
C TYR A 255 5.88 -6.26 0.57
N ARG A 256 4.71 -6.15 -0.09
CA ARG A 256 3.66 -5.19 0.28
C ARG A 256 2.88 -5.73 1.48
N GLN A 257 2.67 -4.85 2.45
CA GLN A 257 1.79 -5.13 3.58
C GLN A 257 0.34 -4.75 3.25
N GLU A 258 0.16 -3.80 2.34
CA GLU A 258 -1.13 -3.33 1.84
C GLU A 258 -0.99 -2.65 0.48
N PHE A 259 -2.11 -2.38 -0.19
CA PHE A 259 -2.12 -1.64 -1.43
C PHE A 259 -3.46 -0.92 -1.66
N SER A 260 -3.48 0.35 -1.28
CA SER A 260 -4.48 1.35 -1.67
C SER A 260 -3.73 2.57 -2.20
N LEU A 261 -3.74 2.77 -3.51
CA LEU A 261 -2.86 3.71 -4.21
C LEU A 261 -3.05 5.16 -3.73
N ASN A 262 -1.99 5.82 -3.28
CA ASN A 262 -1.95 7.15 -2.64
C ASN A 262 -2.69 7.23 -1.29
N ASN A 263 -2.94 6.10 -0.63
CA ASN A 263 -3.67 6.09 0.63
C ASN A 263 -3.04 5.12 1.66
N ALA A 264 -2.72 3.87 1.25
CA ALA A 264 -2.11 2.87 2.13
C ALA A 264 -1.19 1.96 1.28
N GLU A 265 0.13 2.11 1.42
CA GLU A 265 1.11 1.48 0.51
C GLU A 265 2.36 0.96 1.24
N ASP A 266 2.20 0.30 2.35
CA ASP A 266 3.33 -0.10 3.19
C ASP A 266 4.10 -1.31 2.66
N PHE A 267 5.41 -1.29 2.92
CA PHE A 267 6.34 -2.36 2.58
C PHE A 267 7.10 -2.83 3.80
N ALA A 268 7.30 -4.13 3.90
CA ALA A 268 8.20 -4.72 4.87
C ALA A 268 9.40 -5.41 4.20
N GLU A 269 10.55 -5.33 4.87
CA GLU A 269 11.74 -6.11 4.54
C GLU A 269 12.24 -6.87 5.77
N THR A 270 12.35 -8.19 5.68
CA THR A 270 12.93 -9.01 6.73
C THR A 270 14.44 -8.77 6.83
N ARG A 271 14.91 -8.23 7.96
CA ARG A 271 16.33 -7.86 8.18
C ARG A 271 17.11 -8.86 9.04
N SER A 272 16.42 -9.54 9.95
CA SER A 272 17.05 -10.51 10.85
C SER A 272 16.01 -11.48 11.40
N LEU A 273 16.45 -12.68 11.80
CA LEU A 273 15.63 -13.71 12.48
C LEU A 273 16.21 -14.13 13.84
N THR A 274 17.26 -13.46 14.30
CA THR A 274 18.03 -13.89 15.47
C THR A 274 18.27 -12.76 16.48
N GLN A 275 17.41 -11.72 16.45
CA GLN A 275 17.55 -10.61 17.38
C GLN A 275 17.23 -11.04 18.81
N THR A 276 17.95 -10.47 19.77
CA THR A 276 17.58 -10.50 21.19
C THR A 276 17.08 -9.11 21.56
N VAL A 277 15.86 -9.03 22.07
CA VAL A 277 15.18 -7.77 22.37
C VAL A 277 14.80 -7.75 23.85
N HIS A 278 15.02 -6.61 24.49
CA HIS A 278 14.65 -6.33 25.87
C HIS A 278 13.57 -5.26 25.88
N VAL A 279 12.43 -5.57 26.47
CA VAL A 279 11.31 -4.66 26.70
C VAL A 279 10.76 -4.88 28.11
N PRO A 280 9.88 -4.04 28.65
CA PRO A 280 9.35 -4.17 30.02
C PRO A 280 8.73 -5.55 30.32
N THR A 281 8.12 -6.21 29.32
CA THR A 281 7.55 -7.56 29.50
C THR A 281 8.57 -8.68 29.58
N GLY A 282 9.85 -8.43 29.24
CA GLY A 282 10.91 -9.42 29.33
C GLY A 282 12.00 -9.34 28.29
N THR A 283 12.76 -10.44 28.19
CA THR A 283 13.80 -10.62 27.18
C THR A 283 13.38 -11.71 26.22
N PHE A 284 13.35 -11.39 24.95
CA PHE A 284 12.95 -12.29 23.86
C PHE A 284 14.14 -12.60 22.96
N GLN A 285 14.26 -13.85 22.56
CA GLN A 285 15.31 -14.33 21.67
C GLN A 285 14.71 -14.79 20.32
N ASN A 286 15.55 -14.85 19.30
CA ASN A 286 15.17 -15.25 17.95
C ASN A 286 14.03 -14.37 17.38
N CYS A 287 14.04 -13.09 17.77
CA CYS A 287 13.06 -12.15 17.22
C CYS A 287 13.36 -11.88 15.74
N LEU A 288 12.30 -11.84 14.95
CA LEU A 288 12.33 -11.28 13.61
C LEU A 288 12.47 -9.77 13.74
N LYS A 289 13.35 -9.17 12.94
CA LYS A 289 13.41 -7.73 12.73
C LYS A 289 12.97 -7.44 11.31
N SER A 290 11.93 -6.64 11.13
CA SER A 290 11.58 -6.01 9.86
C SER A 290 12.12 -4.58 9.75
N LYS A 291 12.24 -4.12 8.53
CA LYS A 291 12.34 -2.72 8.15
C LYS A 291 11.05 -2.39 7.43
N GLU A 292 10.32 -1.41 7.92
CA GLU A 292 9.04 -0.99 7.34
C GLU A 292 9.15 0.44 6.80
N THR A 293 8.54 0.66 5.65
CA THR A 293 8.61 1.93 4.92
C THR A 293 7.34 2.11 4.11
N THR A 294 6.94 3.36 3.93
CA THR A 294 5.87 3.73 3.01
C THR A 294 6.38 4.74 1.97
N PRO A 295 5.91 4.70 0.71
CA PRO A 295 6.22 5.74 -0.24
C PRO A 295 5.41 7.02 0.01
N LEU A 296 4.41 6.98 0.87
CA LEU A 296 3.56 8.13 1.20
C LEU A 296 4.30 9.11 2.11
N GLU A 297 5.10 8.57 3.04
CA GLU A 297 5.96 9.31 3.96
C GLU A 297 7.41 8.84 3.78
N THR A 298 8.13 9.47 2.86
CA THR A 298 9.46 9.00 2.43
C THR A 298 10.52 9.09 3.52
N ASP A 299 10.26 9.87 4.58
CA ASP A 299 11.12 10.02 5.75
C ASP A 299 10.82 8.97 6.83
N LEU A 300 9.67 8.31 6.77
CA LEU A 300 9.29 7.26 7.72
C LEU A 300 10.12 6.00 7.47
N LEU A 301 10.79 5.57 8.52
CA LEU A 301 11.55 4.33 8.53
C LEU A 301 11.46 3.70 9.91
N GLU A 302 10.74 2.60 10.00
CA GLU A 302 10.59 1.86 11.23
C GLU A 302 11.33 0.53 11.21
N TYR A 303 11.76 0.11 12.40
CA TYR A 303 12.15 -1.26 12.68
C TYR A 303 11.17 -1.86 13.65
N LYS A 304 10.43 -2.89 13.21
CA LYS A 304 9.56 -3.66 14.11
C LYS A 304 10.23 -4.98 14.47
N PHE A 305 10.03 -5.41 15.72
CA PHE A 305 10.62 -6.63 16.26
C PHE A 305 9.51 -7.55 16.75
N TYR A 306 9.46 -8.73 16.17
CA TYR A 306 8.44 -9.73 16.45
C TYR A 306 9.04 -10.92 17.19
N ALA A 307 8.52 -11.22 18.39
CA ALA A 307 8.94 -12.36 19.17
C ALA A 307 8.11 -13.61 18.84
N PRO A 308 8.74 -14.80 18.71
CA PRO A 308 8.01 -16.04 18.46
C PRO A 308 6.97 -16.31 19.55
N GLY A 309 5.70 -16.55 19.14
CA GLY A 309 4.58 -16.84 20.01
C GLY A 309 3.98 -15.64 20.73
N VAL A 310 4.45 -14.43 20.42
CA VAL A 310 3.97 -13.17 21.01
C VAL A 310 3.44 -12.22 19.94
N GLY A 311 4.23 -11.94 18.91
CA GLY A 311 3.93 -10.91 17.90
C GLY A 311 4.90 -9.73 18.04
N ASN A 312 4.47 -8.53 17.66
CA ASN A 312 5.25 -7.31 17.82
C ASN A 312 5.53 -7.06 19.32
N ILE A 313 6.78 -6.74 19.63
CA ILE A 313 7.23 -6.42 21.00
C ILE A 313 7.92 -5.07 21.09
N LEU A 314 8.34 -4.53 19.96
CA LEU A 314 9.06 -3.26 19.89
C LEU A 314 8.96 -2.68 18.49
N THR A 315 8.60 -1.41 18.41
CA THR A 315 8.74 -0.55 17.22
C THR A 315 9.78 0.53 17.51
N VAL A 316 10.62 0.84 16.54
CA VAL A 316 11.66 1.87 16.65
C VAL A 316 11.65 2.73 15.40
N ASP A 317 11.36 4.02 15.55
CA ASP A 317 11.63 4.99 14.49
C ASP A 317 13.15 5.09 14.30
N ALA A 318 13.64 4.78 13.12
CA ALA A 318 15.08 4.75 12.84
C ALA A 318 15.71 6.15 12.76
N ARG A 319 14.91 7.19 12.57
CA ARG A 319 15.37 8.57 12.43
C ARG A 319 15.47 9.28 13.77
N THR A 320 14.44 9.16 14.61
CA THR A 320 14.39 9.82 15.92
C THR A 320 14.99 8.94 17.02
N GLY A 321 14.90 7.62 16.86
CA GLY A 321 15.26 6.63 17.87
C GLY A 321 14.14 6.41 18.89
N ASP A 322 12.97 6.99 18.67
CA ASP A 322 11.78 6.79 19.50
C ASP A 322 11.39 5.31 19.50
N ARG A 323 10.89 4.86 20.62
CA ARG A 323 10.59 3.46 20.87
C ARG A 323 9.20 3.33 21.44
N GLU A 324 8.44 2.43 20.86
CA GLU A 324 7.20 1.92 21.38
C GLU A 324 7.40 0.48 21.81
N GLU A 325 7.21 0.19 23.09
CA GLU A 325 7.60 -1.08 23.72
C GLU A 325 6.37 -1.80 24.28
N LEU A 326 6.33 -3.13 24.09
CA LEU A 326 5.31 -3.97 24.70
C LEU A 326 5.49 -3.95 26.23
N VAL A 327 4.54 -3.33 26.94
CA VAL A 327 4.56 -3.19 28.41
C VAL A 327 3.63 -4.19 29.10
N ARG A 328 2.63 -4.72 28.39
CA ARG A 328 1.66 -5.65 28.99
C ARG A 328 0.96 -6.50 27.92
N ILE A 329 0.62 -7.74 28.30
CA ILE A 329 -0.34 -8.57 27.56
C ILE A 329 -1.47 -8.91 28.51
N ARG A 330 -2.71 -8.62 28.13
CA ARG A 330 -3.93 -9.01 28.84
C ARG A 330 -4.62 -10.13 28.08
N ARG A 331 -5.29 -11.05 28.79
CA ARG A 331 -6.10 -12.11 28.19
C ARG A 331 -7.41 -12.20 28.99
N GLU A 332 -8.51 -12.21 28.24
CA GLU A 332 -9.86 -12.43 28.83
C GLU A 332 -10.10 -13.90 29.17
#